data_364979081f9e3076a05009addb2217a5
#
_entry.id   364979081f9e3076a05009addb2217a5
#
_cell.length_a   1.000
_cell.length_b   1.000
_cell.length_c   1.000
_cell.angle_alpha   90.00
_cell.angle_beta   90.00
_cell.angle_gamma   90.00
#
_symmetry.space_group_name_H-M   'P 1'
#
loop_
_entity.id
_entity.type
_entity.pdbx_description
1 polymer ?
#
loop_
_entity_poly.entity_id
_entity_poly.type
_entity_poly.pdbx_seq_one_letter_code
_entity_poly.pdbx_strand_id
1 'polypeptide(L)'
;MKAIDTNVLVRFFTQDDPLQSPRSEAILASYSAFNPVWVGLAVVLELVWVLDDSYGMKRDEISQILHMLLTRQEIVVERVEAVRQALYLYRNGNVDFADCLISSCAFASGCEGILTFDRIAARDAGMELIE
;
A
#
# COMPACT_ATOMS: atom_id res chain seq x y z
N MET A 1 4.54 7.59 19.35
CA MET A 1 4.53 6.53 18.32
C MET A 1 5.58 6.85 17.27
N LYS A 2 6.35 5.85 16.85
CA LYS A 2 7.34 6.05 15.80
C LYS A 2 6.79 5.61 14.45
N ALA A 3 7.22 6.27 13.39
CA ALA A 3 6.96 5.86 12.02
C ALA A 3 8.12 5.01 11.50
N ILE A 4 7.85 4.19 10.50
CA ILE A 4 8.90 3.43 9.80
C ILE A 4 8.94 3.81 8.33
N ASP A 5 10.15 3.75 7.78
CA ASP A 5 10.39 4.07 6.38
C ASP A 5 10.15 2.85 5.49
N THR A 6 10.00 3.10 4.20
CA THR A 6 9.72 2.08 3.19
C THR A 6 10.71 0.93 3.22
N ASN A 7 12.01 1.22 3.34
CA ASN A 7 13.03 0.18 3.27
C ASN A 7 12.93 -0.85 4.40
N VAL A 8 12.44 -0.43 5.57
CA VAL A 8 12.19 -1.36 6.68
C VAL A 8 11.16 -2.41 6.27
N LEU A 9 10.06 -1.97 5.65
CA LEU A 9 9.01 -2.87 5.17
C LEU A 9 9.49 -3.74 4.00
N VAL A 10 10.24 -3.17 3.06
CA VAL A 10 10.80 -3.92 1.94
C VAL A 10 11.66 -5.07 2.45
N ARG A 11 12.58 -4.80 3.38
CA ARG A 11 13.45 -5.83 3.94
C ARG A 11 12.69 -6.85 4.77
N PHE A 12 11.66 -6.41 5.45
CA PHE A 12 10.82 -7.30 6.24
C PHE A 12 10.05 -8.29 5.36
N PHE A 13 9.42 -7.78 4.30
CA PHE A 13 8.56 -8.62 3.46
C PHE A 13 9.33 -9.45 2.42
N THR A 14 10.48 -8.98 1.94
CA THR A 14 11.23 -9.68 0.90
C THR A 14 12.28 -10.66 1.45
N GLN A 15 12.78 -10.41 2.65
CA GLN A 15 13.76 -11.28 3.32
C GLN A 15 15.02 -11.54 2.48
N ASP A 16 15.41 -10.57 1.68
CA ASP A 16 16.48 -10.72 0.68
C ASP A 16 17.84 -10.12 1.10
N ASP A 17 17.90 -9.51 2.29
CA ASP A 17 19.13 -8.89 2.78
C ASP A 17 19.56 -9.57 4.09
N PRO A 18 20.74 -10.22 4.13
CA PRO A 18 21.14 -11.00 5.29
C PRO A 18 21.43 -10.17 6.54
N LEU A 19 21.59 -8.85 6.40
CA LEU A 19 21.84 -7.94 7.53
C LEU A 19 20.60 -7.14 7.91
N GLN A 20 19.92 -6.54 6.93
CA GLN A 20 18.78 -5.65 7.17
C GLN A 20 17.48 -6.40 7.46
N SER A 21 17.24 -7.54 6.80
CA SER A 21 16.00 -8.28 7.03
C SER A 21 15.84 -8.78 8.46
N PRO A 22 16.85 -9.39 9.09
CA PRO A 22 16.75 -9.75 10.50
C PRO A 22 16.56 -8.54 11.43
N ARG A 23 17.17 -7.41 11.10
CA ARG A 23 17.00 -6.17 11.87
C ARG A 23 15.58 -5.62 11.75
N SER A 24 15.00 -5.69 10.55
CA SER A 24 13.62 -5.28 10.33
C SER A 24 12.64 -6.17 11.11
N GLU A 25 12.87 -7.47 11.11
CA GLU A 25 12.07 -8.41 11.92
C GLU A 25 12.16 -8.09 13.41
N ALA A 26 13.37 -7.85 13.92
CA ALA A 26 13.58 -7.53 15.32
C ALA A 26 12.89 -6.23 15.72
N ILE A 27 12.94 -5.21 14.85
CA ILE A 27 12.27 -3.94 15.10
C ILE A 27 10.76 -4.16 15.17
N LEU A 28 10.16 -4.81 14.20
CA LEU A 28 8.70 -5.03 14.20
C LEU A 28 8.27 -5.92 15.37
N ALA A 29 9.07 -6.92 15.73
CA ALA A 29 8.79 -7.78 16.88
C ALA A 29 8.80 -7.04 18.21
N SER A 30 9.47 -5.88 18.28
CA SER A 30 9.51 -5.06 19.50
C SER A 30 8.27 -4.20 19.71
N TYR A 31 7.34 -4.17 18.74
CA TYR A 31 6.10 -3.41 18.79
C TYR A 31 4.90 -4.36 18.95
N SER A 32 3.76 -3.79 19.31
CA SER A 32 2.53 -4.56 19.56
C SER A 32 1.30 -3.71 19.26
N ALA A 33 0.11 -4.30 19.39
CA ALA A 33 -1.15 -3.56 19.25
C ALA A 33 -1.26 -2.42 20.29
N PHE A 34 -0.60 -2.55 21.44
CA PHE A 34 -0.61 -1.53 22.49
C PHE A 34 0.46 -0.47 22.31
N ASN A 35 1.47 -0.75 21.51
CA ASN A 35 2.57 0.17 21.20
C ASN A 35 2.95 -0.04 19.73
N PRO A 36 2.10 0.42 18.77
CA PRO A 36 2.34 0.17 17.36
C PRO A 36 3.29 1.16 16.71
N VAL A 37 3.80 0.81 15.53
CA VAL A 37 4.47 1.74 14.63
C VAL A 37 3.46 2.28 13.62
N TRP A 38 3.76 3.45 13.07
CA TRP A 38 2.92 4.12 12.08
C TRP A 38 3.54 4.01 10.68
N VAL A 39 2.69 3.72 9.69
CA VAL A 39 3.05 3.64 8.28
C VAL A 39 2.21 4.65 7.51
N GLY A 40 2.88 5.61 6.88
CA GLY A 40 2.20 6.66 6.12
C GLY A 40 1.76 6.20 4.73
N LEU A 41 0.84 6.94 4.12
CA LEU A 41 0.38 6.68 2.75
C LEU A 41 1.52 6.75 1.74
N ALA A 42 2.46 7.68 1.91
CA ALA A 42 3.62 7.79 1.04
C ALA A 42 4.46 6.51 1.08
N VAL A 43 4.61 5.90 2.26
CA VAL A 43 5.34 4.64 2.42
C VAL A 43 4.59 3.49 1.75
N VAL A 44 3.26 3.44 1.87
CA VAL A 44 2.47 2.40 1.20
C VAL A 44 2.64 2.48 -0.31
N LEU A 45 2.56 3.68 -0.88
CA LEU A 45 2.76 3.89 -2.32
C LEU A 45 4.15 3.47 -2.77
N GLU A 46 5.17 3.92 -2.04
CA GLU A 46 6.56 3.60 -2.38
C GLU A 46 6.84 2.11 -2.25
N LEU A 47 6.27 1.46 -1.23
CA LEU A 47 6.39 0.01 -1.06
C LEU A 47 5.89 -0.74 -2.30
N VAL A 48 4.70 -0.42 -2.77
CA VAL A 48 4.13 -1.07 -3.96
C VAL A 48 5.00 -0.81 -5.19
N TRP A 49 5.45 0.44 -5.36
CA TRP A 49 6.31 0.79 -6.48
C TRP A 49 7.63 0.01 -6.47
N VAL A 50 8.27 -0.12 -5.31
CA VAL A 50 9.53 -0.87 -5.15
C VAL A 50 9.30 -2.36 -5.44
N LEU A 51 8.23 -2.95 -4.91
CA LEU A 51 7.93 -4.36 -5.12
C LEU A 51 7.65 -4.66 -6.60
N ASP A 52 7.01 -3.76 -7.31
CA ASP A 52 6.74 -3.89 -8.74
C ASP A 52 8.00 -3.64 -9.57
N ASP A 53 8.62 -2.47 -9.42
CA ASP A 53 9.72 -2.02 -10.28
C ASP A 53 11.04 -2.74 -9.98
N SER A 54 11.42 -2.82 -8.70
CA SER A 54 12.72 -3.36 -8.31
C SER A 54 12.72 -4.88 -8.16
N TYR A 55 11.59 -5.47 -7.78
CA TYR A 55 11.48 -6.90 -7.53
C TYR A 55 10.70 -7.65 -8.60
N GLY A 56 10.02 -6.93 -9.50
CA GLY A 56 9.23 -7.55 -10.57
C GLY A 56 8.09 -8.41 -10.04
N MET A 57 7.55 -8.10 -8.87
CA MET A 57 6.46 -8.87 -8.29
C MET A 57 5.17 -8.67 -9.08
N LYS A 58 4.39 -9.74 -9.17
CA LYS A 58 3.09 -9.71 -9.81
C LYS A 58 2.03 -9.10 -8.88
N ARG A 59 0.92 -8.69 -9.48
CA ARG A 59 -0.21 -8.10 -8.77
C ARG A 59 -0.68 -8.96 -7.58
N ASP A 60 -0.79 -10.26 -7.76
CA ASP A 60 -1.20 -11.18 -6.71
C ASP A 60 -0.23 -11.20 -5.52
N GLU A 61 1.07 -11.18 -5.81
CA GLU A 61 2.09 -11.18 -4.78
C GLU A 61 2.09 -9.88 -3.98
N ILE A 62 1.99 -8.76 -4.69
CA ILE A 62 1.90 -7.43 -4.05
C ILE A 62 0.63 -7.33 -3.21
N SER A 63 -0.50 -7.84 -3.73
CA SER A 63 -1.76 -7.85 -3.00
C SER A 63 -1.67 -8.64 -1.70
N GLN A 64 -0.96 -9.76 -1.69
CA GLN A 64 -0.75 -10.55 -0.48
C GLN A 64 0.08 -9.79 0.55
N ILE A 65 1.13 -9.08 0.10
CA ILE A 65 1.96 -8.27 1.00
C ILE A 65 1.15 -7.14 1.60
N LEU A 66 0.35 -6.44 0.80
CA LEU A 66 -0.54 -5.38 1.30
C LEU A 66 -1.56 -5.93 2.30
N HIS A 67 -2.11 -7.10 2.04
CA HIS A 67 -3.03 -7.75 2.98
C HIS A 67 -2.34 -8.05 4.31
N MET A 68 -1.13 -8.59 4.28
CA MET A 68 -0.34 -8.82 5.50
C MET A 68 -0.07 -7.52 6.25
N LEU A 69 0.31 -6.45 5.53
CA LEU A 69 0.53 -5.14 6.14
C LEU A 69 -0.70 -4.64 6.87
N LEU A 70 -1.87 -4.76 6.24
CA LEU A 70 -3.14 -4.24 6.77
C LEU A 70 -3.71 -5.09 7.91
N THR A 71 -3.25 -6.32 8.09
CA THR A 71 -3.75 -7.22 9.14
C THR A 71 -2.82 -7.35 10.34
N ARG A 72 -1.63 -6.75 10.29
CA ARG A 72 -0.70 -6.80 11.42
C ARG A 72 -1.10 -5.83 12.51
N GLN A 73 -1.20 -6.33 13.74
CA GLN A 73 -1.67 -5.53 14.88
C GLN A 73 -0.65 -4.51 15.36
N GLU A 74 0.65 -4.75 15.14
CA GLU A 74 1.71 -3.83 15.54
C GLU A 74 1.89 -2.65 14.58
N ILE A 75 1.13 -2.60 13.47
CA ILE A 75 1.25 -1.55 12.46
C ILE A 75 -0.06 -0.79 12.34
N VAL A 76 0.03 0.53 12.46
CA VAL A 76 -1.07 1.45 12.18
C VAL A 76 -0.80 2.12 10.84
N VAL A 77 -1.67 1.88 9.88
CA VAL A 77 -1.57 2.46 8.54
C VAL A 77 -2.40 3.73 8.45
N GLU A 78 -1.81 4.80 7.96
CA GLU A 78 -2.51 6.06 7.72
C GLU A 78 -3.68 5.84 6.77
N ARG A 79 -4.87 6.37 7.12
CA ARG A 79 -6.08 6.25 6.31
C ARG A 79 -6.34 4.79 5.89
N VAL A 80 -6.28 3.91 6.85
CA VAL A 80 -6.33 2.45 6.62
C VAL A 80 -7.53 2.01 5.78
N GLU A 81 -8.70 2.63 5.96
CA GLU A 81 -9.89 2.26 5.19
C GLU A 81 -9.76 2.62 3.71
N ALA A 82 -9.11 3.75 3.39
CA ALA A 82 -8.82 4.13 2.01
C ALA A 82 -7.83 3.14 1.38
N VAL A 83 -6.83 2.68 2.15
CA VAL A 83 -5.86 1.69 1.66
C VAL A 83 -6.54 0.34 1.42
N ARG A 84 -7.46 -0.08 2.31
CA ARG A 84 -8.24 -1.31 2.11
C ARG A 84 -9.07 -1.25 0.84
N GLN A 85 -9.74 -0.13 0.60
CA GLN A 85 -10.53 0.05 -0.60
C GLN A 85 -9.65 0.05 -1.86
N ALA A 86 -8.48 0.70 -1.78
CA ALA A 86 -7.51 0.69 -2.87
C ALA A 86 -7.03 -0.74 -3.17
N LEU A 87 -6.77 -1.53 -2.15
CA LEU A 87 -6.37 -2.93 -2.33
C LEU A 87 -7.48 -3.75 -3.02
N TYR A 88 -8.72 -3.52 -2.65
CA TYR A 88 -9.85 -4.18 -3.31
C TYR A 88 -9.90 -3.84 -4.81
N LEU A 89 -9.80 -2.57 -5.16
CA LEU A 89 -9.77 -2.13 -6.56
C LEU A 89 -8.57 -2.72 -7.31
N TYR A 90 -7.42 -2.75 -6.65
CA TYR A 90 -6.19 -3.27 -7.24
C TYR A 90 -6.28 -4.76 -7.57
N ARG A 91 -6.88 -5.55 -6.68
CA ARG A 91 -7.06 -6.99 -6.87
C ARG A 91 -8.01 -7.32 -8.01
N ASN A 92 -9.02 -6.49 -8.22
CA ASN A 92 -10.12 -6.78 -9.13
C ASN A 92 -10.05 -6.05 -10.47
N GLY A 93 -8.98 -5.28 -10.71
CA GLY A 93 -8.79 -4.51 -11.94
C GLY A 93 -7.40 -4.66 -12.52
N ASN A 94 -7.13 -3.85 -13.55
CA ASN A 94 -5.84 -3.81 -14.24
C ASN A 94 -5.15 -2.45 -14.07
N VAL A 95 -5.64 -1.61 -13.19
CA VAL A 95 -5.13 -0.27 -12.96
C VAL A 95 -4.01 -0.30 -11.92
N ASP A 96 -3.09 0.65 -11.99
CA ASP A 96 -1.99 0.76 -11.03
C ASP A 96 -2.51 1.05 -9.63
N PHE A 97 -1.78 0.59 -8.62
CA PHE A 97 -2.17 0.81 -7.23
C PHE A 97 -2.27 2.29 -6.88
N ALA A 98 -1.37 3.12 -7.44
CA ALA A 98 -1.43 4.58 -7.23
C ALA A 98 -2.79 5.16 -7.64
N ASP A 99 -3.33 4.75 -8.79
CA ASP A 99 -4.64 5.19 -9.25
C ASP A 99 -5.77 4.67 -8.35
N CYS A 100 -5.65 3.44 -7.86
CA CYS A 100 -6.60 2.89 -6.89
C CYS A 100 -6.61 3.72 -5.61
N LEU A 101 -5.44 4.12 -5.11
CA LEU A 101 -5.33 4.90 -3.89
C LEU A 101 -5.81 6.34 -4.08
N ILE A 102 -5.49 6.95 -5.23
CA ILE A 102 -6.02 8.28 -5.60
C ILE A 102 -7.55 8.24 -5.54
N SER A 103 -8.16 7.24 -6.15
CA SER A 103 -9.61 7.07 -6.18
C SER A 103 -10.18 6.91 -4.77
N SER A 104 -9.67 5.98 -4.00
CA SER A 104 -10.20 5.69 -2.66
C SER A 104 -10.02 6.87 -1.70
N CYS A 105 -8.89 7.57 -1.77
CA CYS A 105 -8.66 8.76 -0.94
C CYS A 105 -9.58 9.91 -1.33
N ALA A 106 -9.82 10.11 -2.63
CA ALA A 106 -10.72 11.16 -3.11
C ALA A 106 -12.16 10.92 -2.62
N PHE A 107 -12.67 9.71 -2.79
CA PHE A 107 -14.00 9.37 -2.31
C PHE A 107 -14.12 9.46 -0.78
N ALA A 108 -13.09 9.00 -0.05
CA ALA A 108 -13.05 9.12 1.40
C ALA A 108 -13.02 10.58 1.86
N SER A 109 -12.55 11.49 1.02
CA SER A 109 -12.50 12.93 1.30
C SER A 109 -13.78 13.66 0.88
N GLY A 110 -14.80 12.94 0.39
CA GLY A 110 -16.08 13.51 -0.01
C GLY A 110 -16.16 13.98 -1.46
N CYS A 111 -15.19 13.60 -2.30
CA CYS A 111 -15.25 13.93 -3.72
C CYS A 111 -16.32 13.09 -4.42
N GLU A 112 -17.09 13.73 -5.31
CA GLU A 112 -18.15 13.06 -6.07
C GLU A 112 -17.58 12.25 -7.24
N GLY A 113 -16.41 12.62 -7.73
CA GLY A 113 -15.76 11.94 -8.84
C GLY A 113 -14.31 12.37 -8.98
N ILE A 114 -13.58 11.67 -9.82
CA ILE A 114 -12.18 11.94 -10.11
C ILE A 114 -12.02 12.04 -11.63
N LEU A 115 -11.51 13.14 -12.11
CA LEU A 115 -11.34 13.38 -13.54
C LEU A 115 -10.02 12.79 -14.01
N THR A 116 -10.02 12.08 -15.12
CA THR A 116 -8.83 11.44 -15.67
C THR A 116 -8.84 11.42 -17.19
N PHE A 117 -7.65 11.38 -17.79
CA PHE A 117 -7.51 11.06 -19.21
C PHE A 117 -7.21 9.57 -19.44
N ASP A 118 -7.02 8.79 -18.39
CA ASP A 118 -6.64 7.38 -18.46
C ASP A 118 -7.90 6.49 -18.55
N ARG A 119 -8.03 5.76 -19.66
CA ARG A 119 -9.20 4.91 -19.93
C ARG A 119 -9.29 3.72 -18.96
N ILE A 120 -8.14 3.18 -18.55
CA ILE A 120 -8.09 2.06 -17.61
C ILE A 120 -8.50 2.53 -16.22
N ALA A 121 -8.02 3.69 -15.78
CA ALA A 121 -8.41 4.28 -14.50
C ALA A 121 -9.91 4.59 -14.47
N ALA A 122 -10.48 5.08 -15.57
CA ALA A 122 -11.91 5.33 -15.67
C ALA A 122 -12.72 4.03 -15.54
N ARG A 123 -12.27 2.96 -16.20
CA ARG A 123 -12.98 1.68 -16.17
C ARG A 123 -12.82 0.96 -14.83
N ASP A 124 -11.59 0.88 -14.30
CA ASP A 124 -11.25 -0.02 -13.20
C ASP A 124 -11.08 0.66 -11.85
N ALA A 125 -10.90 1.98 -11.82
CA ALA A 125 -10.75 2.74 -10.56
C ALA A 125 -11.92 3.71 -10.31
N GLY A 126 -12.98 3.62 -11.09
CA GLY A 126 -14.17 4.44 -10.89
C GLY A 126 -13.98 5.92 -11.19
N MET A 127 -13.01 6.27 -12.04
CA MET A 127 -12.77 7.64 -12.44
C MET A 127 -13.60 8.04 -13.66
N GLU A 128 -13.75 9.33 -13.88
CA GLU A 128 -14.50 9.91 -15.01
C GLU A 128 -13.53 10.31 -16.11
N LEU A 129 -13.74 9.73 -17.30
CA LEU A 129 -12.87 10.03 -18.44
C LEU A 129 -13.18 11.41 -19.02
N ILE A 130 -12.12 12.21 -19.20
CA ILE A 130 -12.19 13.49 -19.94
C ILE A 130 -11.91 13.16 -21.41
N GLU A 131 -12.80 13.61 -22.27
CA GLU A 131 -12.70 13.37 -23.71
C GLU A 131 -12.23 14.57 -24.50
#